data_66e675f333826f4033d26b86b162f06c
#
_entry.id   66e675f333826f4033d26b86b162f06c
#
_cell.length_a   1.000
_cell.length_b   1.000
_cell.length_c   1.000
_cell.angle_alpha   90.00
_cell.angle_beta   90.00
_cell.angle_gamma   90.00
#
_symmetry.space_group_name_H-M   'P 1'
#
loop_
_entity.id
_entity.type
_entity.pdbx_description
1 polymer ?
#
loop_
_entity_poly.entity_id
_entity_poly.type
_entity_poly.pdbx_seq_one_letter_code
_entity_poly.pdbx_strand_id
1 'polypeptide(L)' 'MVSMRDIADRCKVSVATVSKALNHHSDISEETRKRIQKAADEMG' A
#
# COMPACT_ATOMS: atom_id res chain seq x y z
N MET A 1 6.84 -1.91 14.71
CA MET A 1 5.59 -2.25 14.02
C MET A 1 5.36 -1.29 12.86
N VAL A 2 5.04 -1.82 11.70
CA VAL A 2 4.83 -1.00 10.51
C VAL A 2 3.39 -0.51 10.45
N SER A 3 3.20 0.76 10.17
CA SER A 3 1.88 1.34 10.01
C SER A 3 1.60 1.59 8.53
N MET A 4 0.33 1.80 8.21
CA MET A 4 -0.05 2.14 6.82
C MET A 4 0.65 3.41 6.36
N ARG A 5 0.91 4.31 7.30
CA ARG A 5 1.62 5.55 6.99
C ARG A 5 3.05 5.28 6.51
N ASP A 6 3.72 4.33 7.15
CA ASP A 6 5.08 3.96 6.75
C ASP A 6 5.06 3.36 5.34
N ILE A 7 4.07 2.54 5.05
CA ILE A 7 3.92 1.94 3.72
C ILE A 7 3.64 3.02 2.69
N ALA A 8 2.76 3.96 3.03
CA ALA A 8 2.41 5.07 2.14
C ALA A 8 3.63 5.91 1.80
N ASP A 9 4.44 6.20 2.81
CA ASP A 9 5.67 6.97 2.63
C ASP A 9 6.64 6.25 1.70
N ARG A 10 6.83 4.96 1.94
CA ARG A 10 7.73 4.16 1.13
C ARG A 10 7.28 4.08 -0.33
N CYS A 11 5.98 3.99 -0.55
CA CYS A 11 5.41 3.89 -1.90
C CYS A 11 5.11 5.26 -2.51
N LYS A 12 5.28 6.34 -1.75
CA LYS A 12 4.99 7.71 -2.19
C LYS A 12 3.53 7.87 -2.60
N VAL A 13 2.65 7.31 -1.80
CA VAL A 13 1.21 7.41 -2.01
C VAL A 13 0.55 7.85 -0.70
N SER A 14 -0.74 8.14 -0.74
CA SER A 14 -1.47 8.51 0.46
C SER A 14 -1.84 7.28 1.28
N VAL A 15 -2.09 7.49 2.58
CA VAL A 15 -2.55 6.42 3.45
C VAL A 15 -3.87 5.84 2.93
N ALA A 16 -4.74 6.70 2.37
CA ALA A 16 -5.99 6.23 1.79
C ALA A 16 -5.74 5.26 0.65
N THR A 17 -4.73 5.52 -0.18
CA THR A 17 -4.35 4.63 -1.28
C THR A 17 -3.88 3.28 -0.75
N VAL A 18 -3.09 3.29 0.32
CA VAL A 18 -2.62 2.04 0.93
C VAL A 18 -3.81 1.23 1.45
N SER A 19 -4.72 1.89 2.13
CA SER A 19 -5.91 1.22 2.66
C SER A 19 -6.73 0.58 1.54
N LYS A 20 -6.95 1.31 0.45
CA LYS A 20 -7.68 0.79 -0.69
C LYS A 20 -6.98 -0.40 -1.33
N ALA A 21 -5.66 -0.30 -1.45
CA ALA A 21 -4.87 -1.38 -2.05
C ALA A 21 -4.94 -2.66 -1.22
N LEU A 22 -4.85 -2.54 0.09
CA LEU A 22 -4.89 -3.68 0.99
C LEU A 22 -6.29 -4.29 1.08
N ASN A 23 -7.33 -3.51 0.78
CA ASN A 23 -8.71 -3.98 0.77
C ASN A 23 -9.20 -4.37 -0.62
N HIS A 24 -8.30 -4.47 -1.58
CA HIS A 24 -8.61 -4.88 -2.95
C HIS A 24 -9.68 -4.01 -3.62
N HIS A 25 -9.59 -2.71 -3.38
CA HIS A 25 -10.51 -1.78 -4.04
C HIS A 25 -10.23 -1.72 -5.54
N SER A 26 -11.29 -1.67 -6.34
CA SER A 26 -11.16 -1.63 -7.79
C SER A 26 -10.58 -0.32 -8.32
N ASP A 27 -10.60 0.72 -7.48
CA ASP A 27 -10.03 2.03 -7.83
C ASP A 27 -8.51 2.00 -7.94
N ILE A 28 -7.88 0.99 -7.35
CA ILE A 28 -6.43 0.86 -7.35
C ILE A 28 -6.02 -0.08 -8.47
N SER A 29 -5.04 0.35 -9.30
CA SER A 29 -4.54 -0.49 -10.37
C SER A 29 -3.82 -1.70 -9.77
N GLU A 30 -3.80 -2.79 -10.51
CA GLU A 30 -3.14 -4.01 -10.07
C GLU A 30 -1.66 -3.78 -9.80
N GLU A 31 -1.03 -2.98 -10.65
CA GLU A 31 0.39 -2.65 -10.48
C GLU A 31 0.64 -1.92 -9.16
N THR A 32 -0.18 -0.92 -8.86
CA THR A 32 -0.05 -0.17 -7.61
C THR A 32 -0.32 -1.06 -6.42
N ARG A 33 -1.33 -1.92 -6.51
CA ARG A 33 -1.65 -2.85 -5.44
C ARG A 33 -0.49 -3.79 -5.16
N LYS A 34 0.14 -4.31 -6.20
CA LYS A 34 1.29 -5.21 -6.03
C LYS A 34 2.46 -4.51 -5.39
N ARG A 35 2.72 -3.26 -5.77
CA ARG A 35 3.80 -2.49 -5.18
C ARG A 35 3.58 -2.28 -3.69
N ILE A 36 2.36 -1.93 -3.32
CA ILE A 36 2.01 -1.68 -1.92
C ILE A 36 2.08 -2.98 -1.12
N GLN A 37 1.55 -4.06 -1.68
CA GLN A 37 1.59 -5.36 -1.02
C GLN A 37 3.04 -5.81 -0.80
N LYS A 38 3.89 -5.61 -1.79
CA LYS A 38 5.29 -5.97 -1.67
C LYS A 38 5.98 -5.14 -0.60
N ALA A 39 5.71 -3.84 -0.57
CA ALA A 39 6.30 -2.97 0.44
C ALA A 39 5.86 -3.40 1.84
N ALA A 40 4.59 -3.74 2.01
CA ALA A 40 4.08 -4.20 3.29
C ALA A 40 4.77 -5.49 3.73
N ASP A 41 4.96 -6.41 2.81
CA ASP A 41 5.64 -7.68 3.10
C ASP A 41 7.09 -7.46 3.49
N GLU A 42 7.78 -6.56 2.80
CA GLU A 42 9.18 -6.27 3.09
C GLU A 42 9.36 -5.55 4.42
N MET A 43 8.42 -4.72 4.77
CA MET A 43 8.52 -3.91 5.99
C MET A 43 8.04 -4.65 7.23
N GLY A 44 7.32 -5.67 7.03
CA GLY A 44 6.85 -6.32 8.20
C GLY A 44 5.98 -7.41 8.22
#